data_1bfc583dc3625eddbb01ddd76d337c73
#
_entry.id   1bfc583dc3625eddbb01ddd76d337c73
#
_cell.length_a   1.000
_cell.length_b   1.000
_cell.length_c   1.000
_cell.angle_alpha   90.00
_cell.angle_beta   90.00
_cell.angle_gamma   90.00
#
_symmetry.space_group_name_H-M   'P 1'
#
loop_
_entity.id
_entity.type
_entity.pdbx_description
1 polymer ?
#
loop_
_entity_poly.entity_id
_entity_poly.type
_entity_poly.pdbx_seq_one_letter_code
_entity_poly.pdbx_strand_id
1 'polypeptide(L)'
;MREEKKKECLRKCGTLLAQRDYTCARLREKLLRGGYEEEIADEVIGSLREARYLDDARYARSFIEAHRGDRSRLRIRKDLEDRGVPSDLISEVMREELEENGDAAEIRQIRKLMEKRKFDPESADWNEKQKMQAYLYRKGYAASAVRAAMDAGPDDL
;
A
#
# COMPACT_ATOMS: atom_id res chain seq x y z
N MET A 1 6.95 -37.11 13.02
CA MET A 1 5.63 -36.61 12.64
C MET A 1 5.57 -35.10 12.55
N ARG A 2 6.04 -34.39 13.58
CA ARG A 2 6.10 -32.92 13.52
C ARG A 2 7.04 -32.42 12.42
N GLU A 3 8.22 -33.03 12.30
CA GLU A 3 9.18 -32.64 11.25
C GLU A 3 8.65 -32.91 9.85
N GLU A 4 7.89 -33.97 9.67
CA GLU A 4 7.26 -34.28 8.38
C GLU A 4 6.19 -33.26 8.04
N LYS A 5 5.38 -32.84 9.02
CA LYS A 5 4.35 -31.80 8.84
C LYS A 5 4.99 -30.47 8.51
N LYS A 6 6.11 -30.15 9.16
CA LYS A 6 6.85 -28.93 8.88
C LYS A 6 7.39 -28.92 7.45
N LYS A 7 7.95 -30.02 6.99
CA LYS A 7 8.46 -30.17 5.61
C LYS A 7 7.33 -30.03 4.58
N GLU A 8 6.20 -30.66 4.86
CA GLU A 8 5.00 -30.55 4.02
C GLU A 8 4.55 -29.11 3.92
N CYS A 9 4.48 -28.42 5.06
CA CYS A 9 4.10 -27.02 5.14
C CYS A 9 5.04 -26.12 4.33
N LEU A 10 6.36 -26.35 4.45
CA LEU A 10 7.35 -25.61 3.67
C LEU A 10 7.17 -25.82 2.17
N ARG A 11 6.90 -27.05 1.73
CA ARG A 11 6.64 -27.31 0.32
C ARG A 11 5.41 -26.60 -0.18
N LYS A 12 4.34 -26.60 0.63
CA LYS A 12 3.12 -25.87 0.29
C LYS A 12 3.39 -24.38 0.14
N CYS A 13 4.14 -23.80 1.07
CA CYS A 13 4.53 -22.40 1.01
C CYS A 13 5.34 -22.09 -0.25
N GLY A 14 6.27 -22.96 -0.61
CA GLY A 14 7.04 -22.80 -1.84
C GLY A 14 6.16 -22.73 -3.07
N THR A 15 5.15 -23.59 -3.15
CA THR A 15 4.19 -23.58 -4.25
C THR A 15 3.38 -22.29 -4.28
N LEU A 16 2.91 -21.84 -3.11
CA LEU A 16 2.12 -20.62 -3.01
C LEU A 16 2.94 -19.37 -3.38
N LEU A 17 4.16 -19.28 -2.87
CA LEU A 17 5.05 -18.15 -3.13
C LEU A 17 5.53 -18.10 -4.58
N ALA A 18 5.60 -19.24 -5.25
CA ALA A 18 5.92 -19.29 -6.68
C ALA A 18 4.80 -18.67 -7.53
N GLN A 19 3.57 -18.68 -7.05
CA GLN A 19 2.41 -18.17 -7.76
C GLN A 19 2.19 -16.68 -7.55
N ARG A 20 2.45 -16.19 -6.33
CA ARG A 20 2.28 -14.76 -6.00
C ARG A 20 2.95 -14.43 -4.68
N ASP A 21 3.15 -13.13 -4.44
CA ASP A 21 3.68 -12.65 -3.18
C ASP A 21 2.62 -12.70 -2.07
N TYR A 22 3.11 -12.94 -0.86
CA TYR A 22 2.28 -12.95 0.35
C TYR A 22 2.95 -12.09 1.42
N THR A 23 2.12 -11.45 2.24
CA THR A 23 2.61 -10.94 3.52
C THR A 23 2.72 -12.10 4.48
N CYS A 24 3.52 -11.94 5.53
CA CYS A 24 3.64 -12.97 6.58
C CYS A 24 2.27 -13.29 7.17
N ALA A 25 1.47 -12.27 7.46
CA ALA A 25 0.15 -12.45 8.06
C ALA A 25 -0.81 -13.23 7.15
N ARG A 26 -0.83 -12.91 5.86
CA ARG A 26 -1.70 -13.59 4.90
C ARG A 26 -1.30 -15.04 4.67
N LEU A 27 -0.01 -15.31 4.60
CA LEU A 27 0.48 -16.68 4.46
C LEU A 27 0.16 -17.49 5.71
N ARG A 28 0.39 -16.92 6.89
CA ARG A 28 0.05 -17.57 8.16
C ARG A 28 -1.43 -17.94 8.20
N GLU A 29 -2.29 -17.00 7.87
CA GLU A 29 -3.74 -17.21 7.83
C GLU A 29 -4.09 -18.37 6.89
N LYS A 30 -3.48 -18.41 5.72
CA LYS A 30 -3.71 -19.48 4.74
C LYS A 30 -3.28 -20.85 5.27
N LEU A 31 -2.16 -20.91 5.97
CA LEU A 31 -1.68 -22.16 6.59
C LEU A 31 -2.62 -22.64 7.67
N LEU A 32 -3.11 -21.74 8.53
CA LEU A 32 -4.06 -22.10 9.58
C LEU A 32 -5.37 -22.61 8.99
N ARG A 33 -5.86 -22.00 7.94
CA ARG A 33 -7.05 -22.47 7.22
C ARG A 33 -6.84 -23.83 6.57
N GLY A 34 -5.60 -24.12 6.19
CA GLY A 34 -5.23 -25.42 5.62
C GLY A 34 -5.07 -26.51 6.65
N GLY A 35 -5.31 -26.21 7.93
CA GLY A 35 -5.27 -27.20 9.00
C GLY A 35 -3.95 -27.36 9.71
N TYR A 36 -2.94 -26.55 9.41
CA TYR A 36 -1.66 -26.61 10.14
C TYR A 36 -1.81 -25.97 11.52
N GLU A 37 -1.12 -26.55 12.51
CA GLU A 37 -1.11 -26.01 13.87
C GLU A 37 -0.35 -24.69 13.91
N GLU A 38 -0.72 -23.80 14.83
CA GLU A 38 -0.08 -22.49 14.98
C GLU A 38 1.43 -22.58 15.13
N GLU A 39 1.91 -23.51 15.95
CA GLU A 39 3.36 -23.69 16.16
C GLU A 39 4.10 -24.01 14.88
N ILE A 40 3.54 -24.90 14.08
CA ILE A 40 4.15 -25.29 12.79
C ILE A 40 4.11 -24.11 11.82
N ALA A 41 2.98 -23.44 11.72
CA ALA A 41 2.83 -22.26 10.87
C ALA A 41 3.84 -21.18 11.25
N ASP A 42 3.96 -20.89 12.54
CA ASP A 42 4.87 -19.83 13.02
C ASP A 42 6.34 -20.18 12.78
N GLU A 43 6.73 -21.45 12.99
CA GLU A 43 8.08 -21.89 12.70
C GLU A 43 8.42 -21.78 11.21
N VAL A 44 7.50 -22.18 10.36
CA VAL A 44 7.68 -22.12 8.90
C VAL A 44 7.75 -20.67 8.42
N ILE A 45 6.87 -19.81 8.91
CA ILE A 45 6.90 -18.38 8.58
C ILE A 45 8.22 -17.76 9.02
N GLY A 46 8.67 -18.07 10.23
CA GLY A 46 9.97 -17.61 10.75
C GLY A 46 11.14 -18.02 9.88
N SER A 47 11.16 -19.29 9.44
CA SER A 47 12.21 -19.81 8.55
C SER A 47 12.21 -19.10 7.20
N LEU A 48 11.02 -18.85 6.64
CA LEU A 48 10.89 -18.15 5.36
C LEU A 48 11.33 -16.69 5.46
N ARG A 49 11.06 -16.05 6.59
CA ARG A 49 11.54 -14.67 6.84
C ARG A 49 13.05 -14.62 6.93
N GLU A 50 13.66 -15.53 7.69
CA GLU A 50 15.12 -15.60 7.82
C GLU A 50 15.80 -15.83 6.47
N ALA A 51 15.21 -16.68 5.63
CA ALA A 51 15.72 -16.98 4.30
C ALA A 51 15.33 -15.92 3.26
N ARG A 52 14.58 -14.91 3.67
CA ARG A 52 14.12 -13.78 2.84
C ARG A 52 13.17 -14.17 1.70
N TYR A 53 12.49 -15.30 1.82
CA TYR A 53 11.37 -15.63 0.94
C TYR A 53 10.11 -14.84 1.31
N LEU A 54 10.02 -14.39 2.57
CA LEU A 54 8.99 -13.48 3.06
C LEU A 54 9.66 -12.23 3.60
N ASP A 55 9.17 -11.08 3.17
CA ASP A 55 9.70 -9.79 3.59
C ASP A 55 8.58 -8.74 3.42
N ASP A 56 7.93 -8.38 4.53
CA ASP A 56 6.82 -7.45 4.51
C ASP A 56 7.21 -6.05 4.04
N ALA A 57 8.46 -5.62 4.32
CA ALA A 57 8.94 -4.33 3.83
C ALA A 57 9.06 -4.33 2.30
N ARG A 58 9.61 -5.39 1.74
CA ARG A 58 9.70 -5.57 0.28
C ARG A 58 8.30 -5.61 -0.34
N TYR A 59 7.38 -6.35 0.30
CA TYR A 59 5.99 -6.41 -0.15
C TYR A 59 5.37 -5.01 -0.19
N ALA A 60 5.53 -4.25 0.89
CA ALA A 60 4.99 -2.90 0.98
C ALA A 60 5.58 -1.96 -0.09
N ARG A 61 6.89 -2.01 -0.31
CA ARG A 61 7.54 -1.19 -1.34
C ARG A 61 7.02 -1.51 -2.73
N SER A 62 6.92 -2.79 -3.05
CA SER A 62 6.38 -3.23 -4.35
C SER A 62 4.94 -2.82 -4.54
N PHE A 63 4.15 -2.91 -3.48
CA PHE A 63 2.74 -2.51 -3.50
C PHE A 63 2.59 -1.01 -3.74
N ILE A 64 3.38 -0.21 -3.05
CA ILE A 64 3.38 1.25 -3.23
C ILE A 64 3.77 1.61 -4.66
N GLU A 65 4.84 1.01 -5.17
CA GLU A 65 5.30 1.26 -6.53
C GLU A 65 4.22 0.92 -7.57
N ALA A 66 3.51 -0.19 -7.36
CA ALA A 66 2.47 -0.61 -8.29
C ALA A 66 1.22 0.30 -8.26
N HIS A 67 0.93 0.93 -7.12
CA HIS A 67 -0.33 1.65 -6.93
C HIS A 67 -0.22 3.15 -6.71
N ARG A 68 1.00 3.69 -6.58
CA ARG A 68 1.16 5.14 -6.35
C ARG A 68 0.65 6.00 -7.49
N GLY A 69 0.48 5.43 -8.68
CA GLY A 69 -0.03 6.16 -9.84
C GLY A 69 -1.53 6.34 -9.85
N ASP A 70 -2.29 5.49 -9.14
CA ASP A 70 -3.75 5.51 -9.21
C ASP A 70 -4.46 5.50 -7.85
N ARG A 71 -3.72 5.45 -6.74
CA ARG A 71 -4.31 5.46 -5.39
C ARG A 71 -3.65 6.52 -4.53
N SER A 72 -4.44 7.12 -3.63
CA SER A 72 -3.89 8.04 -2.63
C SER A 72 -3.03 7.26 -1.63
N ARG A 73 -2.12 7.96 -0.95
CA ARG A 73 -1.29 7.32 0.08
C ARG A 73 -2.13 6.73 1.20
N LEU A 74 -3.19 7.43 1.61
CA LEU A 74 -4.09 6.92 2.65
C LEU A 74 -4.72 5.60 2.22
N ARG A 75 -5.16 5.50 0.98
CA ARG A 75 -5.72 4.27 0.45
C ARG A 75 -4.70 3.13 0.40
N ILE A 76 -3.49 3.44 -0.07
CA ILE A 76 -2.40 2.46 -0.10
C ILE A 76 -2.12 1.95 1.32
N ARG A 77 -2.08 2.87 2.30
CA ARG A 77 -1.88 2.50 3.70
C ARG A 77 -2.95 1.54 4.18
N LYS A 78 -4.21 1.85 3.92
CA LYS A 78 -5.32 0.97 4.30
C LYS A 78 -5.23 -0.39 3.65
N ASP A 79 -4.89 -0.42 2.37
CA ASP A 79 -4.74 -1.66 1.63
C ASP A 79 -3.63 -2.53 2.23
N LEU A 80 -2.52 -1.93 2.65
CA LEU A 80 -1.42 -2.65 3.30
C LEU A 80 -1.81 -3.14 4.69
N GLU A 81 -2.53 -2.33 5.45
CA GLU A 81 -3.08 -2.74 6.75
C GLU A 81 -4.00 -3.95 6.60
N ASP A 82 -4.87 -3.93 5.61
CA ASP A 82 -5.79 -5.04 5.32
C ASP A 82 -5.05 -6.33 4.95
N ARG A 83 -3.86 -6.20 4.37
CA ARG A 83 -3.01 -7.33 4.04
C ARG A 83 -2.14 -7.81 5.19
N GLY A 84 -2.24 -7.13 6.33
CA GLY A 84 -1.54 -7.55 7.54
C GLY A 84 -0.10 -7.08 7.66
N VAL A 85 0.30 -6.07 6.89
CA VAL A 85 1.62 -5.46 7.09
C VAL A 85 1.58 -4.65 8.39
N PRO A 86 2.58 -4.80 9.28
CA PRO A 86 2.59 -4.04 10.54
C PRO A 86 2.58 -2.53 10.32
N SER A 87 1.82 -1.82 11.15
CA SER A 87 1.59 -0.38 11.01
C SER A 87 2.88 0.45 11.04
N ASP A 88 3.81 0.13 11.93
CA ASP A 88 5.09 0.83 12.03
C ASP A 88 5.95 0.61 10.79
N LEU A 89 5.90 -0.57 10.22
CA LEU A 89 6.61 -0.89 8.98
C LEU A 89 6.01 -0.12 7.80
N ILE A 90 4.67 -0.04 7.74
CA ILE A 90 3.98 0.75 6.72
C ILE A 90 4.42 2.22 6.83
N SER A 91 4.42 2.77 8.04
CA SER A 91 4.83 4.16 8.27
C SER A 91 6.26 4.44 7.80
N GLU A 92 7.17 3.52 8.09
CA GLU A 92 8.57 3.64 7.66
C GLU A 92 8.71 3.61 6.14
N VAL A 93 8.08 2.65 5.49
CA VAL A 93 8.16 2.51 4.03
C VAL A 93 7.48 3.69 3.33
N MET A 94 6.34 4.15 3.86
CA MET A 94 5.63 5.31 3.31
C MET A 94 6.46 6.60 3.46
N ARG A 95 7.17 6.74 4.58
CA ARG A 95 8.06 7.89 4.80
C ARG A 95 9.21 7.89 3.80
N GLU A 96 9.84 6.74 3.58
CA GLU A 96 10.90 6.59 2.59
C GLU A 96 10.42 6.96 1.19
N GLU A 97 9.24 6.49 0.82
CA GLU A 97 8.64 6.78 -0.47
C GLU A 97 8.36 8.26 -0.65
N LEU A 98 7.84 8.91 0.39
CA LEU A 98 7.56 10.33 0.36
C LEU A 98 8.85 11.17 0.21
N GLU A 99 9.91 10.79 0.94
CA GLU A 99 11.21 11.47 0.83
C GLU A 99 11.80 11.34 -0.58
N GLU A 100 11.63 10.17 -1.18
CA GLU A 100 12.19 9.91 -2.51
C GLU A 100 11.38 10.56 -3.64
N ASN A 101 10.07 10.48 -3.57
CA ASN A 101 9.17 10.87 -4.68
C ASN A 101 8.31 12.10 -4.42
N GLY A 102 8.18 12.55 -3.19
CA GLY A 102 7.34 13.68 -2.83
C GLY A 102 5.87 13.47 -3.17
N ASP A 103 5.16 14.55 -3.46
CA ASP A 103 3.71 14.55 -3.73
C ASP A 103 3.35 14.40 -5.21
N ALA A 104 4.33 14.25 -6.09
CA ALA A 104 4.10 14.31 -7.54
C ALA A 104 3.00 13.37 -8.04
N ALA A 105 2.98 12.13 -7.56
CA ALA A 105 1.98 11.16 -7.99
C ALA A 105 0.56 11.55 -7.56
N GLU A 106 0.41 12.01 -6.31
CA GLU A 106 -0.90 12.47 -5.81
C GLU A 106 -1.37 13.73 -6.54
N ILE A 107 -0.45 14.65 -6.78
CA ILE A 107 -0.79 15.87 -7.53
C ILE A 107 -1.31 15.52 -8.92
N ARG A 108 -0.67 14.59 -9.61
CA ARG A 108 -1.14 14.14 -10.93
C ARG A 108 -2.53 13.51 -10.86
N GLN A 109 -2.77 12.68 -9.85
CA GLN A 109 -4.09 12.06 -9.66
C GLN A 109 -5.16 13.12 -9.40
N ILE A 110 -4.85 14.08 -8.54
CA ILE A 110 -5.77 15.17 -8.20
C ILE A 110 -6.11 15.99 -9.45
N ARG A 111 -5.12 16.30 -10.26
CA ARG A 111 -5.34 17.05 -11.50
C ARG A 111 -6.24 16.31 -12.48
N LYS A 112 -6.07 14.99 -12.58
CA LYS A 112 -6.95 14.16 -13.41
C LYS A 112 -8.39 14.21 -12.90
N LEU A 113 -8.58 14.17 -11.58
CA LEU A 113 -9.90 14.27 -10.99
C LEU A 113 -10.54 15.64 -11.22
N MET A 114 -9.75 16.70 -11.09
CA MET A 114 -10.21 18.07 -11.38
C MET A 114 -10.67 18.20 -12.84
N GLU A 115 -9.85 17.68 -13.76
CA GLU A 115 -10.17 17.70 -15.19
C GLU A 115 -11.45 16.94 -15.48
N LYS A 116 -11.56 15.74 -14.91
CA LYS A 116 -12.75 14.90 -15.09
C LYS A 116 -14.02 15.59 -14.58
N ARG A 117 -13.91 16.35 -13.50
CA ARG A 117 -15.02 17.08 -12.90
C ARG A 117 -15.20 18.49 -13.46
N LYS A 118 -14.39 18.85 -14.44
CA LYS A 118 -14.41 20.18 -15.07
C LYS A 118 -14.20 21.29 -14.05
N PHE A 119 -13.30 21.05 -13.11
CA PHE A 119 -12.90 22.01 -12.09
C PHE A 119 -11.60 22.68 -12.52
N ASP A 120 -11.62 24.03 -12.57
CA ASP A 120 -10.43 24.82 -12.86
C ASP A 120 -10.06 25.63 -11.61
N PRO A 121 -8.89 25.35 -10.98
CA PRO A 121 -8.48 26.08 -9.78
C PRO A 121 -8.32 27.58 -9.99
N GLU A 122 -7.99 28.00 -11.21
CA GLU A 122 -7.80 29.43 -11.50
C GLU A 122 -9.11 30.23 -11.56
N SER A 123 -10.18 29.59 -12.04
CA SER A 123 -11.45 30.27 -12.22
C SER A 123 -12.50 29.93 -11.16
N ALA A 124 -12.26 28.92 -10.33
CA ALA A 124 -13.20 28.49 -9.31
C ALA A 124 -13.35 29.54 -8.21
N ASP A 125 -14.60 29.76 -7.75
CA ASP A 125 -14.85 30.63 -6.61
C ASP A 125 -14.51 29.91 -5.29
N TRP A 126 -14.61 30.63 -4.19
CA TRP A 126 -14.27 30.09 -2.86
C TRP A 126 -15.09 28.86 -2.51
N ASN A 127 -16.40 28.88 -2.77
CA ASN A 127 -17.29 27.74 -2.47
C ASN A 127 -16.93 26.51 -3.28
N GLU A 128 -16.63 26.69 -4.56
CA GLU A 128 -16.22 25.59 -5.44
C GLU A 128 -14.91 24.97 -4.97
N LYS A 129 -13.96 25.81 -4.56
CA LYS A 129 -12.66 25.33 -4.02
C LYS A 129 -12.87 24.55 -2.74
N GLN A 130 -13.73 25.03 -1.83
CA GLN A 130 -14.00 24.33 -0.57
C GLN A 130 -14.62 22.96 -0.80
N LYS A 131 -15.55 22.87 -1.73
CA LYS A 131 -16.18 21.59 -2.08
C LYS A 131 -15.17 20.60 -2.68
N MET A 132 -14.33 21.09 -3.57
CA MET A 132 -13.30 20.25 -4.19
C MET A 132 -12.29 19.76 -3.15
N GLN A 133 -11.83 20.63 -2.26
CA GLN A 133 -10.91 20.25 -1.19
C GLN A 133 -11.52 19.17 -0.29
N ALA A 134 -12.79 19.36 0.12
CA ALA A 134 -13.48 18.37 0.96
C ALA A 134 -13.58 17.01 0.26
N TYR A 135 -13.90 17.02 -1.02
CA TYR A 135 -13.96 15.82 -1.84
C TYR A 135 -12.62 15.09 -1.87
N LEU A 136 -11.53 15.84 -2.11
CA LEU A 136 -10.18 15.26 -2.19
C LEU A 136 -9.70 14.71 -0.84
N TYR A 137 -10.01 15.42 0.25
CA TYR A 137 -9.67 14.93 1.59
C TYR A 137 -10.43 13.64 1.93
N ARG A 138 -11.69 13.53 1.53
CA ARG A 138 -12.47 12.32 1.72
C ARG A 138 -11.89 11.14 0.94
N LYS A 139 -11.31 11.42 -0.23
CA LYS A 139 -10.62 10.38 -1.02
C LYS A 139 -9.27 9.99 -0.42
N GLY A 140 -8.78 10.74 0.55
CA GLY A 140 -7.56 10.40 1.27
C GLY A 140 -6.29 11.06 0.76
N TYR A 141 -6.40 12.10 -0.09
CA TYR A 141 -5.22 12.80 -0.56
C TYR A 141 -4.62 13.68 0.53
N ALA A 142 -3.28 13.74 0.54
CA ALA A 142 -2.56 14.53 1.52
C ALA A 142 -2.82 16.03 1.34
N ALA A 143 -2.89 16.76 2.46
CA ALA A 143 -3.14 18.20 2.45
C ALA A 143 -2.11 18.96 1.60
N SER A 144 -0.84 18.56 1.68
CA SER A 144 0.23 19.17 0.87
C SER A 144 0.02 19.00 -0.62
N ALA A 145 -0.44 17.83 -1.04
CA ALA A 145 -0.73 17.53 -2.44
C ALA A 145 -1.94 18.31 -2.94
N VAL A 146 -3.00 18.37 -2.12
CA VAL A 146 -4.22 19.13 -2.44
C VAL A 146 -3.88 20.61 -2.60
N ARG A 147 -3.11 21.16 -1.67
CA ARG A 147 -2.70 22.57 -1.71
C ARG A 147 -1.88 22.87 -2.96
N ALA A 148 -0.92 22.02 -3.27
CA ALA A 148 -0.08 22.20 -4.46
C ALA A 148 -0.92 22.16 -5.74
N ALA A 149 -1.88 21.25 -5.83
CA ALA A 149 -2.76 21.15 -7.01
C ALA A 149 -3.71 22.34 -7.14
N MET A 150 -4.13 22.91 -6.02
CA MET A 150 -5.02 24.10 -6.02
C MET A 150 -4.28 25.39 -6.40
N ASP A 151 -3.03 25.52 -5.96
CA ASP A 151 -2.27 26.75 -6.12
C ASP A 151 -1.48 26.79 -7.42
N ALA A 152 -1.03 25.66 -7.92
CA ALA A 152 -0.20 25.59 -9.12
C ALA A 152 -1.04 25.55 -10.39
N GLY A 153 -0.72 26.40 -11.35
CA GLY A 153 -1.32 26.33 -12.67
C GLY A 153 -0.84 25.10 -13.43
N PRO A 154 -1.48 24.77 -14.56
CA PRO A 154 -1.11 23.58 -15.35
C PRO A 154 0.35 23.59 -15.84
N ASP A 155 0.95 24.76 -15.93
CA ASP A 155 2.29 24.96 -16.49
C ASP A 155 3.42 24.86 -15.45
N ASP A 156 3.08 24.66 -14.20
CA ASP A 156 4.06 24.65 -13.09
C ASP A 156 4.62 23.28 -12.75
N LEU A 157 4.48 22.32 -13.64
CA LEU A 157 4.98 20.96 -13.43
C LEU A 157 6.22 20.68 -14.26
#